data_bd39e364a610f870a9bb70dbea46c5bc
#
_entry.id   bd39e364a610f870a9bb70dbea46c5bc
#
_cell.length_a   1.000
_cell.length_b   1.000
_cell.length_c   1.000
_cell.angle_alpha   90.00
_cell.angle_beta   90.00
_cell.angle_gamma   90.00
#
_symmetry.space_group_name_H-M   'P 1'
#
loop_
_entity.id
_entity.type
_entity.pdbx_description
1 polymer ?
#
loop_
_entity_poly.entity_id
_entity_poly.type
_entity_poly.pdbx_seq_one_letter_code
_entity_poly.pdbx_strand_id
1 'polypeptide(L)'
;MSIKNKYVERSKISEAKFRQIIKLFAHDLDAQTTASLTNLNRNTINRDLALIRHRIAEFCENQPPMQGEIEVDEFYFGPRRIKGKRGQRANKKRTVLGIFKRGGNIYTEVVPDCVKATLQGILRGRVDLGSVIQSY
;
A
#
# COMPACT_ATOMS: atom_id res chain seq x y z
N MET A 1 5.20 0.62 35.18
CA MET A 1 4.10 1.12 34.31
C MET A 1 3.55 -0.03 33.47
N SER A 2 2.29 -0.33 33.58
CA SER A 2 1.65 -1.36 32.71
C SER A 2 1.63 -0.89 31.28
N ILE A 3 2.20 -1.69 30.36
CA ILE A 3 2.14 -1.42 28.93
C ILE A 3 0.68 -1.59 28.49
N LYS A 4 0.01 -0.50 28.20
CA LYS A 4 -1.41 -0.46 27.84
C LYS A 4 -1.68 -1.14 26.47
N ASN A 5 -0.69 -1.14 25.59
CA ASN A 5 -0.75 -1.72 24.25
C ASN A 5 0.65 -2.16 23.82
N LYS A 6 0.86 -3.46 23.66
CA LYS A 6 2.15 -4.03 23.23
C LYS A 6 2.46 -3.83 21.73
N TYR A 7 1.43 -3.51 20.91
CA TYR A 7 1.58 -3.35 19.46
C TYR A 7 2.01 -1.92 19.08
N VAL A 8 1.65 -0.93 19.91
CA VAL A 8 1.93 0.48 19.62
C VAL A 8 2.51 1.14 20.88
N GLU A 9 3.78 1.50 20.79
CA GLU A 9 4.46 2.20 21.89
C GLU A 9 3.77 3.53 22.22
N ARG A 10 3.65 3.84 23.51
CA ARG A 10 2.99 5.04 24.04
C ARG A 10 1.54 5.24 23.61
N SER A 11 0.88 4.18 23.16
CA SER A 11 -0.53 4.25 22.76
C SER A 11 -1.43 4.48 23.97
N LYS A 12 -2.40 5.38 23.80
CA LYS A 12 -3.51 5.58 24.77
C LYS A 12 -4.64 4.57 24.56
N ILE A 13 -4.61 3.80 23.48
CA ILE A 13 -5.61 2.81 23.13
C ILE A 13 -5.21 1.45 23.71
N SER A 14 -6.19 0.72 24.27
CA SER A 14 -5.97 -0.65 24.74
C SER A 14 -5.72 -1.61 23.59
N GLU A 15 -5.06 -2.74 23.86
CA GLU A 15 -4.85 -3.80 22.86
C GLU A 15 -6.15 -4.29 22.24
N ALA A 16 -7.21 -4.43 23.01
CA ALA A 16 -8.52 -4.87 22.52
C ALA A 16 -9.08 -3.91 21.48
N LYS A 17 -8.99 -2.60 21.73
CA LYS A 17 -9.40 -1.56 20.77
C LYS A 17 -8.52 -1.56 19.52
N PHE A 18 -7.21 -1.74 19.66
CA PHE A 18 -6.30 -1.82 18.53
C PHE A 18 -6.59 -3.03 17.65
N ARG A 19 -6.84 -4.21 18.24
CA ARG A 19 -7.26 -5.40 17.48
C ARG A 19 -8.59 -5.18 16.76
N GLN A 20 -9.52 -4.45 17.37
CA GLN A 20 -10.78 -4.08 16.72
C GLN A 20 -10.53 -3.20 15.50
N ILE A 21 -9.63 -2.21 15.59
CA ILE A 21 -9.24 -1.36 14.45
C ILE A 21 -8.65 -2.21 13.33
N ILE A 22 -7.72 -3.13 13.63
CA ILE A 22 -7.12 -4.04 12.62
C ILE A 22 -8.21 -4.87 11.93
N LYS A 23 -9.17 -5.40 12.70
CA LYS A 23 -10.26 -6.20 12.14
C LYS A 23 -11.14 -5.39 11.19
N LEU A 24 -11.47 -4.15 11.55
CA LEU A 24 -12.25 -3.25 10.70
C LEU A 24 -11.47 -2.82 9.46
N PHE A 25 -10.16 -2.58 9.60
CA PHE A 25 -9.26 -2.33 8.48
C PHE A 25 -9.21 -3.50 7.48
N ALA A 26 -9.16 -4.73 7.97
CA ALA A 26 -9.20 -5.94 7.13
C ALA A 26 -10.52 -6.10 6.35
N HIS A 27 -11.59 -5.44 6.79
CA HIS A 27 -12.86 -5.34 6.07
C HIS A 27 -12.98 -4.09 5.19
N ASP A 28 -11.87 -3.41 4.95
CA ASP A 28 -11.76 -2.20 4.08
C ASP A 28 -12.67 -1.04 4.53
N LEU A 29 -12.89 -0.91 5.84
CA LEU A 29 -13.66 0.20 6.38
C LEU A 29 -12.81 1.46 6.51
N ASP A 30 -13.40 2.59 6.18
CA ASP A 30 -12.75 3.89 6.27
C ASP A 30 -12.56 4.38 7.72
N ALA A 31 -11.75 5.41 7.90
CA ALA A 31 -11.44 5.95 9.22
C ALA A 31 -12.66 6.56 9.92
N GLN A 32 -13.62 7.11 9.18
CA GLN A 32 -14.83 7.70 9.75
C GLN A 32 -15.74 6.63 10.33
N THR A 33 -16.00 5.59 9.55
CA THR A 33 -16.82 4.44 9.97
C THR A 33 -16.15 3.69 11.11
N THR A 34 -14.84 3.45 11.05
CA THR A 34 -14.07 2.83 12.11
C THR A 34 -14.14 3.63 13.40
N ALA A 35 -14.03 4.96 13.35
CA ALA A 35 -14.14 5.83 14.52
C ALA A 35 -15.52 5.71 15.17
N SER A 36 -16.58 5.71 14.38
CA SER A 36 -17.95 5.53 14.85
C SER A 36 -18.16 4.19 15.55
N LEU A 37 -17.71 3.08 14.94
CA LEU A 37 -17.88 1.73 15.46
C LEU A 37 -17.02 1.45 16.71
N THR A 38 -15.86 2.08 16.82
CA THR A 38 -14.95 1.88 17.97
C THR A 38 -15.17 2.88 19.09
N ASN A 39 -15.96 3.92 18.83
CA ASN A 39 -16.15 5.05 19.73
C ASN A 39 -14.81 5.76 20.09
N LEU A 40 -13.96 5.91 19.07
CA LEU A 40 -12.66 6.57 19.15
C LEU A 40 -12.61 7.81 18.27
N ASN A 41 -11.71 8.74 18.60
CA ASN A 41 -11.50 9.93 17.78
C ASN A 41 -10.92 9.54 16.39
N ARG A 42 -11.45 10.13 15.32
CA ARG A 42 -11.00 9.90 13.93
C ARG A 42 -9.51 10.15 13.74
N ASN A 43 -8.92 11.17 14.40
CA ASN A 43 -7.49 11.43 14.29
C ASN A 43 -6.65 10.30 14.89
N THR A 44 -7.14 9.70 15.98
CA THR A 44 -6.52 8.51 16.56
C THR A 44 -6.58 7.32 15.61
N ILE A 45 -7.74 7.09 14.99
CA ILE A 45 -7.89 6.05 13.96
C ILE A 45 -6.94 6.30 12.79
N ASN A 46 -6.89 7.51 12.24
CA ASN A 46 -5.99 7.84 11.13
C ASN A 46 -4.53 7.56 11.45
N ARG A 47 -4.08 7.90 12.67
CA ARG A 47 -2.73 7.59 13.14
C ARG A 47 -2.48 6.09 13.18
N ASP A 48 -3.39 5.33 13.76
CA ASP A 48 -3.22 3.88 13.90
C ASP A 48 -3.32 3.17 12.54
N LEU A 49 -4.18 3.63 11.63
CA LEU A 49 -4.24 3.14 10.24
C LEU A 49 -2.93 3.45 9.48
N ALA A 50 -2.32 4.61 9.71
CA ALA A 50 -1.02 4.94 9.12
C ALA A 50 0.07 3.98 9.63
N LEU A 51 0.10 3.66 10.92
CA LEU A 51 1.03 2.69 11.49
C LEU A 51 0.83 1.28 10.91
N ILE A 52 -0.41 0.84 10.76
CA ILE A 52 -0.75 -0.47 10.17
C ILE A 52 -0.24 -0.52 8.72
N ARG A 53 -0.53 0.51 7.91
CA ARG A 53 -0.06 0.59 6.52
C ARG A 53 1.46 0.60 6.42
N HIS A 54 2.14 1.30 7.32
CA HIS A 54 3.60 1.34 7.36
C HIS A 54 4.20 -0.05 7.64
N ARG A 55 3.63 -0.77 8.60
CA ARG A 55 4.02 -2.15 8.90
C ARG A 55 3.78 -3.12 7.75
N ILE A 56 2.67 -2.95 7.03
CA ILE A 56 2.39 -3.75 5.83
C ILE A 56 3.42 -3.44 4.74
N ALA A 57 3.76 -2.18 4.52
CA ALA A 57 4.77 -1.78 3.54
C ALA A 57 6.15 -2.37 3.89
N GLU A 58 6.61 -2.26 5.13
CA GLU A 58 7.85 -2.88 5.61
C GLU A 58 7.85 -4.40 5.37
N PHE A 59 6.74 -5.07 5.66
CA PHE A 59 6.59 -6.51 5.42
C PHE A 59 6.69 -6.84 3.93
N CYS A 60 6.04 -6.07 3.06
CA CYS A 60 6.08 -6.26 1.62
C CYS A 60 7.48 -6.03 1.04
N GLU A 61 8.21 -5.04 1.55
CA GLU A 61 9.57 -4.77 1.09
C GLU A 61 10.57 -5.86 1.44
N ASN A 62 10.36 -6.54 2.56
CA ASN A 62 11.22 -7.64 3.01
C ASN A 62 10.88 -9.00 2.37
N GLN A 63 9.91 -9.06 1.45
CA GLN A 63 9.60 -10.30 0.74
C GLN A 63 10.71 -10.66 -0.26
N PRO A 64 10.98 -11.96 -0.44
CA PRO A 64 11.92 -12.41 -1.46
C PRO A 64 11.43 -12.05 -2.87
N PRO A 65 12.35 -11.97 -3.86
CA PRO A 65 11.97 -11.73 -5.25
C PRO A 65 10.94 -12.75 -5.76
N MET A 66 10.02 -12.28 -6.59
CA MET A 66 8.98 -13.11 -7.18
C MET A 66 9.55 -14.02 -8.25
N GLN A 67 9.12 -15.28 -8.27
CA GLN A 67 9.57 -16.31 -9.23
C GLN A 67 8.39 -16.83 -10.05
N GLY A 68 8.64 -17.19 -11.31
CA GLY A 68 7.69 -17.84 -12.21
C GLY A 68 7.12 -16.89 -13.26
N GLU A 69 5.83 -17.01 -13.55
CA GLU A 69 5.14 -16.10 -14.48
C GLU A 69 4.76 -14.81 -13.78
N ILE A 70 5.31 -13.71 -14.26
CA ILE A 70 5.16 -12.38 -13.69
C ILE A 70 4.51 -11.49 -14.74
N GLU A 71 3.43 -10.84 -14.38
CA GLU A 71 2.77 -9.82 -15.17
C GLU A 71 3.17 -8.45 -14.65
N VAL A 72 3.49 -7.52 -15.54
CA VAL A 72 3.89 -6.15 -15.19
C VAL A 72 2.97 -5.18 -15.90
N ASP A 73 2.38 -4.26 -15.17
CA ASP A 73 1.50 -3.22 -15.69
C ASP A 73 1.73 -1.88 -15.00
N GLU A 74 1.42 -0.80 -15.70
CA GLU A 74 1.52 0.56 -15.21
C GLU A 74 0.13 1.17 -15.11
N PHE A 75 -0.20 1.77 -13.97
CA PHE A 75 -1.46 2.45 -13.80
C PHE A 75 -1.30 3.82 -13.12
N TYR A 76 -2.28 4.68 -13.33
CA TYR A 76 -2.25 6.04 -12.83
C TYR A 76 -3.18 6.20 -11.64
N PHE A 77 -2.61 6.58 -10.50
CA PHE A 77 -3.35 6.85 -9.28
C PHE A 77 -3.42 8.35 -8.99
N GLY A 78 -4.62 8.86 -8.71
CA GLY A 78 -4.78 10.28 -8.39
C GLY A 78 -6.20 10.79 -8.59
N PRO A 79 -6.43 12.10 -8.37
CA PRO A 79 -7.74 12.69 -8.43
C PRO A 79 -8.38 12.55 -9.82
N ARG A 80 -9.72 12.52 -9.87
CA ARG A 80 -10.48 12.54 -11.11
C ARG A 80 -10.09 13.77 -11.96
N ARG A 81 -10.12 13.58 -13.28
CA ARG A 81 -9.84 14.65 -14.24
C ARG A 81 -10.70 15.88 -14.01
N ILE A 82 -10.07 17.03 -13.83
CA ILE A 82 -10.78 18.32 -13.80
C ILE A 82 -11.17 18.70 -15.22
N LYS A 83 -12.45 18.98 -15.43
CA LYS A 83 -13.00 19.38 -16.73
C LYS A 83 -12.25 20.61 -17.27
N GLY A 84 -11.72 20.55 -18.50
CA GLY A 84 -11.03 21.67 -19.16
C GLY A 84 -9.51 21.62 -19.18
N LYS A 85 -8.85 20.70 -18.45
CA LYS A 85 -7.39 20.53 -18.52
C LYS A 85 -7.01 19.22 -19.25
N ARG A 86 -6.22 19.33 -20.32
CA ARG A 86 -5.71 18.17 -21.09
C ARG A 86 -4.26 17.86 -20.71
N GLY A 87 -3.90 16.57 -20.71
CA GLY A 87 -2.55 16.05 -20.52
C GLY A 87 -2.26 15.47 -19.14
N GLN A 88 -1.22 14.63 -19.04
CA GLN A 88 -0.83 13.91 -17.81
C GLN A 88 -0.44 14.86 -16.67
N ARG A 89 0.21 15.98 -16.97
CA ARG A 89 0.61 17.01 -15.98
C ARG A 89 -0.56 17.78 -15.37
N ALA A 90 -1.73 17.77 -16.01
CA ALA A 90 -2.89 18.53 -15.55
C ALA A 90 -3.56 17.96 -14.29
N ASN A 91 -3.29 16.70 -13.92
CA ASN A 91 -4.07 15.99 -12.91
C ASN A 91 -3.28 15.54 -11.68
N LYS A 92 -2.02 15.88 -11.52
CA LYS A 92 -1.18 15.39 -10.39
C LYS A 92 -1.30 13.87 -10.15
N LYS A 93 -1.56 13.11 -11.21
CA LYS A 93 -1.59 11.65 -11.13
C LYS A 93 -0.19 11.12 -10.90
N ARG A 94 -0.07 10.13 -10.01
CA ARG A 94 1.17 9.40 -9.81
C ARG A 94 1.10 8.11 -10.59
N THR A 95 2.18 7.76 -11.25
CA THR A 95 2.31 6.47 -11.90
C THR A 95 2.67 5.43 -10.87
N VAL A 96 1.99 4.29 -10.93
CA VAL A 96 2.24 3.14 -10.06
C VAL A 96 2.58 1.96 -10.95
N LEU A 97 3.73 1.35 -10.70
CA LEU A 97 4.12 0.09 -11.30
C LEU A 97 3.50 -1.04 -10.48
N GLY A 98 2.79 -1.94 -11.12
CA GLY A 98 2.27 -3.17 -10.55
C GLY A 98 3.06 -4.37 -11.06
N ILE A 99 3.51 -5.24 -10.16
CA ILE A 99 4.15 -6.52 -10.46
C ILE A 99 3.28 -7.61 -9.85
N PHE A 100 2.76 -8.50 -10.69
CA PHE A 100 1.79 -9.51 -10.33
C PHE A 100 2.37 -10.89 -10.56
N LYS A 101 2.39 -11.73 -9.53
CA LYS A 101 2.66 -13.15 -9.68
C LYS A 101 1.33 -13.88 -9.85
N ARG A 102 1.15 -14.63 -10.93
CA ARG A 102 -0.06 -15.40 -11.17
C ARG A 102 -0.32 -16.40 -10.02
N GLY A 103 -1.47 -16.26 -9.36
CA GLY A 103 -1.83 -17.05 -8.18
C GLY A 103 -1.03 -16.74 -6.91
N GLY A 104 -0.34 -15.62 -6.84
CA GLY A 104 0.52 -15.24 -5.73
C GLY A 104 0.42 -13.78 -5.32
N ASN A 105 1.55 -13.21 -4.93
CA ASN A 105 1.65 -11.88 -4.38
C ASN A 105 1.57 -10.79 -5.46
N ILE A 106 1.11 -9.62 -5.04
CA ILE A 106 1.13 -8.38 -5.82
C ILE A 106 2.09 -7.42 -5.12
N TYR A 107 2.98 -6.81 -5.90
CA TYR A 107 3.83 -5.71 -5.47
C TYR A 107 3.49 -4.46 -6.25
N THR A 108 3.41 -3.32 -5.57
CA THR A 108 3.14 -2.03 -6.20
C THR A 108 4.13 -0.99 -5.71
N GLU A 109 4.62 -0.15 -6.63
CA GLU A 109 5.54 0.94 -6.31
C GLU A 109 5.16 2.21 -7.06
N VAL A 110 5.19 3.35 -6.35
CA VAL A 110 5.00 4.66 -6.98
C VAL A 110 6.29 5.05 -7.66
N VAL A 111 6.24 5.22 -8.98
CA VAL A 111 7.42 5.55 -9.79
C VAL A 111 7.38 7.00 -10.26
N PRO A 112 8.54 7.68 -10.34
CA PRO A 112 8.62 9.06 -10.82
C PRO A 112 8.27 9.18 -12.31
N ASP A 113 8.61 8.15 -13.08
CA ASP A 113 8.41 8.08 -14.53
C ASP A 113 8.31 6.62 -14.99
N CYS A 114 7.92 6.42 -16.25
CA CYS A 114 7.87 5.13 -16.94
C CYS A 114 9.09 4.90 -17.85
N VAL A 115 10.22 5.50 -17.51
CA VAL A 115 11.45 5.31 -18.30
C VAL A 115 11.98 3.88 -18.07
N LYS A 116 12.43 3.26 -19.16
CA LYS A 116 12.94 1.88 -19.15
C LYS A 116 13.96 1.62 -18.03
N ALA A 117 14.87 2.56 -17.78
CA ALA A 117 15.90 2.42 -16.74
C ALA A 117 15.30 2.34 -15.34
N THR A 118 14.30 3.19 -15.03
CA THR A 118 13.58 3.19 -13.75
C THR A 118 12.86 1.87 -13.53
N LEU A 119 12.08 1.42 -14.52
CA LEU A 119 11.29 0.19 -14.43
C LEU A 119 12.19 -1.04 -14.34
N GLN A 120 13.26 -1.12 -15.13
CA GLN A 120 14.23 -2.22 -15.06
C GLN A 120 14.96 -2.29 -13.72
N GLY A 121 15.26 -1.16 -13.10
CA GLY A 121 15.87 -1.10 -11.77
C GLY A 121 15.00 -1.77 -10.72
N ILE A 122 13.69 -1.47 -10.74
CA ILE A 122 12.71 -2.05 -9.81
C ILE A 122 12.54 -3.55 -10.10
N LEU A 123 12.36 -3.93 -11.36
CA LEU A 123 12.17 -5.33 -11.75
C LEU A 123 13.34 -6.22 -11.31
N ARG A 124 14.60 -5.76 -11.48
CA ARG A 124 15.79 -6.49 -11.05
C ARG A 124 15.84 -6.74 -9.54
N GLY A 125 15.23 -5.85 -8.74
CA GLY A 125 15.17 -6.02 -7.29
C GLY A 125 13.98 -6.87 -6.80
N ARG A 126 12.94 -7.03 -7.63
CA ARG A 126 11.66 -7.65 -7.22
C ARG A 126 11.30 -8.93 -7.95
N VAL A 127 11.99 -9.23 -9.06
CA VAL A 127 11.76 -10.42 -9.89
C VAL A 127 13.04 -11.22 -10.03
N ASP A 128 12.96 -12.53 -9.84
CA ASP A 128 14.10 -13.42 -9.98
C ASP A 128 14.50 -13.58 -11.45
N LEU A 129 15.81 -13.74 -11.70
CA LEU A 129 16.42 -13.80 -13.04
C LEU A 129 15.88 -14.93 -13.94
N GLY A 130 15.33 -15.98 -13.35
CA GLY A 130 14.72 -17.11 -14.09
C GLY A 130 13.24 -16.93 -14.44
N SER A 131 12.65 -15.77 -14.15
CA SER A 131 11.21 -15.55 -14.33
C SER A 131 10.86 -15.09 -15.73
N VAL A 132 9.66 -15.47 -16.19
CA VAL A 132 9.08 -14.98 -17.45
C VAL A 132 8.24 -13.76 -17.16
N ILE A 133 8.56 -12.62 -17.78
CA ILE A 133 7.84 -11.37 -17.62
C ILE A 133 6.93 -11.16 -18.83
N GLN A 134 5.64 -10.95 -18.56
CA GLN A 134 4.64 -10.53 -19.52
C GLN A 134 4.28 -9.08 -19.23
N SER A 135 4.34 -8.22 -20.26
CA SER A 135 3.91 -6.82 -20.20
C SER A 135 2.79 -6.60 -21.24
N TYR A 136 1.79 -5.82 -20.86
CA TYR A 136 0.66 -5.44 -21.70
C TYR A 136 0.81 -4.01 -22.20
#